data_7ddcc3bccfe6a8acb0df28060b930edf
#
_entry.id   7ddcc3bccfe6a8acb0df28060b930edf
#
_cell.length_a   1.000
_cell.length_b   1.000
_cell.length_c   1.000
_cell.angle_alpha   90.00
_cell.angle_beta   90.00
_cell.angle_gamma   90.00
#
_symmetry.space_group_name_H-M   'P 1'
#
loop_
_entity.id
_entity.type
_entity.pdbx_description
1 polymer ?
#
loop_
_entity_poly.entity_id
_entity_poly.type
_entity_poly.pdbx_seq_one_letter_code
_entity_poly.pdbx_strand_id
1 'polypeptide(L)'
;QDRDAAQRLRTGLKYAVAGTLLIATGAAYTPLLAWAGLLAWMWPLGLFILATLRQHRHLRRGAAAALTSALLGYVLVLFSGLLHSLGLLAPQLSVPLFLLVFLLPLVTGAVSYLLPLWWQPGAGHTWTTGARAGLTRGSLLRALIFPACGLLLLAGAGWAVYPAVATLAVFIGQILWAVLRQRPPRV
;
A
#
# COMPACT_ATOMS: atom_id res chain seq x y z
N GLN A 1 27.15 -9.51 -2.01
CA GLN A 1 26.01 -8.65 -2.39
C GLN A 1 24.87 -8.69 -1.38
N ASP A 2 24.58 -9.85 -0.73
CA ASP A 2 23.46 -9.97 0.21
C ASP A 2 23.71 -9.26 1.57
N ARG A 3 24.95 -9.19 2.04
CA ARG A 3 25.28 -8.55 3.34
C ARG A 3 25.07 -7.04 3.31
N ASP A 4 25.46 -6.39 2.23
CA ASP A 4 25.30 -4.93 2.06
C ASP A 4 23.82 -4.55 1.92
N ALA A 5 23.03 -5.37 1.22
CA ALA A 5 21.59 -5.17 1.11
C ALA A 5 20.89 -5.33 2.47
N ALA A 6 21.25 -6.37 3.25
CA ALA A 6 20.72 -6.60 4.58
C ALA A 6 21.10 -5.46 5.55
N GLN A 7 22.31 -4.94 5.46
CA GLN A 7 22.77 -3.82 6.29
C GLN A 7 22.02 -2.53 5.97
N ARG A 8 21.83 -2.21 4.68
CA ARG A 8 21.03 -1.06 4.24
C ARG A 8 19.57 -1.16 4.71
N LEU A 9 18.98 -2.36 4.63
CA LEU A 9 17.63 -2.61 5.11
C LEU A 9 17.51 -2.38 6.63
N ARG A 10 18.46 -2.91 7.42
CA ARG A 10 18.49 -2.71 8.88
C ARG A 10 18.66 -1.24 9.26
N THR A 11 19.52 -0.51 8.55
CA THR A 11 19.69 0.92 8.77
C THR A 11 18.44 1.69 8.41
N GLY A 12 17.83 1.41 7.25
CA GLY A 12 16.56 2.01 6.85
C GLY A 12 15.43 1.75 7.87
N LEU A 13 15.35 0.52 8.42
CA LEU A 13 14.37 0.17 9.45
C LEU A 13 14.55 0.98 10.74
N LYS A 14 15.80 1.20 11.18
CA LYS A 14 16.09 2.04 12.37
C LYS A 14 15.60 3.47 12.18
N TYR A 15 15.87 4.07 11.02
CA TYR A 15 15.38 5.42 10.70
C TYR A 15 13.84 5.46 10.60
N ALA A 16 13.22 4.43 10.03
CA ALA A 16 11.77 4.33 9.94
C ALA A 16 11.12 4.25 11.32
N VAL A 17 11.65 3.40 12.22
CA VAL A 17 11.16 3.28 13.61
C VAL A 17 11.36 4.59 14.38
N ALA A 18 12.57 5.17 14.34
CA ALA A 18 12.84 6.44 15.00
C ALA A 18 11.95 7.56 14.47
N GLY A 19 11.79 7.64 13.13
CA GLY A 19 10.91 8.61 12.50
C GLY A 19 9.45 8.45 12.92
N THR A 20 8.93 7.22 13.00
CA THR A 20 7.56 6.95 13.46
C THR A 20 7.36 7.40 14.91
N LEU A 21 8.30 7.09 15.80
CA LEU A 21 8.25 7.54 17.20
C LEU A 21 8.27 9.06 17.31
N LEU A 22 9.13 9.72 16.54
CA LEU A 22 9.21 11.19 16.51
C LEU A 22 7.93 11.82 15.95
N ILE A 23 7.31 11.24 14.92
CA ILE A 23 6.01 11.72 14.39
C ILE A 23 4.93 11.56 15.45
N ALA A 24 4.84 10.39 16.10
CA ALA A 24 3.83 10.12 17.11
C ALA A 24 3.97 11.05 18.33
N THR A 25 5.19 11.22 18.84
CA THR A 25 5.46 12.16 19.96
C THR A 25 5.27 13.60 19.54
N GLY A 26 5.65 13.97 18.32
CA GLY A 26 5.49 15.29 17.77
C GLY A 26 4.03 15.69 17.61
N ALA A 27 3.18 14.77 17.17
CA ALA A 27 1.75 15.00 17.09
C ALA A 27 1.10 15.30 18.46
N ALA A 28 1.68 14.73 19.53
CA ALA A 28 1.15 14.94 20.90
C ALA A 28 1.71 16.19 21.59
N TYR A 29 2.97 16.56 21.30
CA TYR A 29 3.67 17.58 22.11
C TYR A 29 4.14 18.79 21.30
N THR A 30 4.84 18.58 20.18
CA THR A 30 5.42 19.70 19.41
C THR A 30 5.54 19.38 17.92
N PRO A 31 5.08 20.26 17.02
CA PRO A 31 5.20 20.03 15.56
C PRO A 31 6.64 19.82 15.07
N LEU A 32 7.62 20.40 15.75
CA LEU A 32 9.05 20.26 15.38
C LEU A 32 9.53 18.82 15.43
N LEU A 33 9.09 18.03 16.43
CA LEU A 33 9.42 16.61 16.51
C LEU A 33 8.77 15.81 15.38
N ALA A 34 7.54 16.15 15.00
CA ALA A 34 6.88 15.51 13.85
C ALA A 34 7.63 15.80 12.55
N TRP A 35 8.13 17.01 12.36
CA TRP A 35 8.97 17.37 11.22
C TRP A 35 10.30 16.60 11.20
N ALA A 36 10.99 16.51 12.33
CA ALA A 36 12.21 15.72 12.45
C ALA A 36 11.97 14.25 12.13
N GLY A 37 10.83 13.70 12.59
CA GLY A 37 10.40 12.35 12.28
C GLY A 37 10.12 12.13 10.80
N LEU A 38 9.48 13.10 10.14
CA LEU A 38 9.22 13.06 8.70
C LEU A 38 10.53 13.05 7.89
N LEU A 39 11.49 13.90 8.27
CA LEU A 39 12.82 13.92 7.64
C LEU A 39 13.55 12.59 7.81
N ALA A 40 13.48 11.97 9.00
CA ALA A 40 14.05 10.66 9.24
C ALA A 40 13.42 9.57 8.34
N TRP A 41 12.11 9.67 8.07
CA TRP A 41 11.39 8.77 7.16
C TRP A 41 11.73 8.97 5.68
N MET A 42 12.10 10.19 5.27
CA MET A 42 12.43 10.46 3.86
C MET A 42 13.60 9.62 3.35
N TRP A 43 14.57 9.29 4.22
CA TRP A 43 15.72 8.46 3.84
C TRP A 43 15.34 7.03 3.41
N PRO A 44 14.71 6.19 4.27
CA PRO A 44 14.32 4.84 3.88
C PRO A 44 13.29 4.84 2.76
N LEU A 45 12.37 5.81 2.74
CA LEU A 45 11.39 5.98 1.69
C LEU A 45 12.05 6.27 0.34
N GLY A 46 13.02 7.19 0.29
CA GLY A 46 13.78 7.52 -0.91
C GLY A 46 14.53 6.30 -1.46
N LEU A 47 15.19 5.53 -0.60
CA LEU A 47 15.87 4.29 -1.00
C LEU A 47 14.88 3.28 -1.58
N PHE A 48 13.70 3.12 -0.98
CA PHE A 48 12.69 2.20 -1.45
C PHE A 48 12.08 2.64 -2.78
N ILE A 49 11.77 3.94 -2.95
CA ILE A 49 11.30 4.51 -4.21
C ILE A 49 12.33 4.29 -5.31
N LEU A 50 13.61 4.60 -5.07
CA LEU A 50 14.67 4.40 -6.05
C LEU A 50 14.84 2.93 -6.45
N ALA A 51 14.79 2.01 -5.49
CA ALA A 51 14.83 0.57 -5.76
C ALA A 51 13.63 0.14 -6.63
N THR A 52 12.45 0.65 -6.32
CA THR A 52 11.21 0.38 -7.05
C THR A 52 11.28 0.92 -8.47
N LEU A 53 11.73 2.16 -8.66
CA LEU A 53 11.87 2.79 -9.99
C LEU A 53 12.89 2.07 -10.88
N ARG A 54 13.97 1.52 -10.30
CA ARG A 54 14.94 0.71 -11.06
C ARG A 54 14.33 -0.58 -11.61
N GLN A 55 13.28 -1.08 -11.00
CA GLN A 55 12.57 -2.29 -11.42
C GLN A 55 11.27 -1.99 -12.19
N HIS A 56 11.16 -0.82 -12.83
CA HIS A 56 9.93 -0.29 -13.46
C HIS A 56 9.23 -1.26 -14.42
N ARG A 57 9.95 -2.16 -15.08
CA ARG A 57 9.36 -3.17 -16.00
C ARG A 57 8.46 -4.17 -15.29
N HIS A 58 8.69 -4.42 -14.00
CA HIS A 58 7.89 -5.34 -13.18
C HIS A 58 6.73 -4.65 -12.47
N LEU A 59 6.75 -3.30 -12.36
CA LEU A 59 5.77 -2.53 -11.59
C LEU A 59 4.34 -2.58 -12.15
N ARG A 60 4.21 -2.86 -13.46
CA ARG A 60 2.90 -2.94 -14.12
C ARG A 60 2.27 -4.33 -14.08
N ARG A 61 2.96 -5.33 -13.52
CA ARG A 61 2.51 -6.73 -13.54
C ARG A 61 2.12 -7.22 -12.16
N GLY A 62 1.03 -7.97 -12.11
CA GLY A 62 0.60 -8.66 -10.90
C GLY A 62 0.34 -7.73 -9.71
N ALA A 63 0.67 -8.15 -8.51
CA ALA A 63 0.48 -7.41 -7.27
C ALA A 63 1.37 -6.15 -7.17
N ALA A 64 2.46 -6.07 -7.96
CA ALA A 64 3.40 -4.95 -7.90
C ALA A 64 2.74 -3.61 -8.25
N ALA A 65 1.76 -3.58 -9.15
CA ALA A 65 1.03 -2.36 -9.50
C ALA A 65 0.30 -1.76 -8.28
N ALA A 66 -0.42 -2.59 -7.51
CA ALA A 66 -1.13 -2.14 -6.32
C ALA A 66 -0.16 -1.71 -5.20
N LEU A 67 0.94 -2.45 -5.00
CA LEU A 67 1.96 -2.09 -4.00
C LEU A 67 2.70 -0.80 -4.36
N THR A 68 2.98 -0.56 -5.66
CA THR A 68 3.57 0.69 -6.11
C THR A 68 2.60 1.86 -5.92
N SER A 69 1.32 1.67 -6.24
CA SER A 69 0.28 2.66 -5.99
C SER A 69 0.18 2.99 -4.50
N ALA A 70 0.22 1.97 -3.63
CA ALA A 70 0.25 2.15 -2.19
C ALA A 70 1.47 2.96 -1.71
N LEU A 71 2.64 2.70 -2.28
CA LEU A 71 3.85 3.47 -1.95
C LEU A 71 3.71 4.94 -2.32
N LEU A 72 3.21 5.24 -3.52
CA LEU A 72 2.92 6.62 -3.94
C LEU A 72 1.84 7.24 -3.05
N GLY A 73 0.82 6.47 -2.70
CA GLY A 73 -0.23 6.87 -1.77
C GLY A 73 0.33 7.21 -0.39
N TYR A 74 1.28 6.43 0.10
CA TYR A 74 1.95 6.71 1.36
C TYR A 74 2.69 8.06 1.36
N VAL A 75 3.38 8.38 0.26
CA VAL A 75 4.01 9.70 0.09
C VAL A 75 2.97 10.82 0.16
N LEU A 76 1.82 10.65 -0.51
CA LEU A 76 0.73 11.62 -0.47
C LEU A 76 0.13 11.77 0.94
N VAL A 77 0.00 10.67 1.69
CA VAL A 77 -0.46 10.70 3.09
C VAL A 77 0.52 11.47 3.97
N LEU A 78 1.83 11.24 3.83
CA LEU A 78 2.84 12.00 4.56
C LEU A 78 2.77 13.49 4.21
N PHE A 79 2.61 13.82 2.93
CA PHE A 79 2.45 15.20 2.48
C PHE A 79 1.15 15.84 3.00
N SER A 80 0.06 15.08 3.05
CA SER A 80 -1.19 15.58 3.64
C SER A 80 -1.05 15.86 5.14
N GLY A 81 -0.30 15.05 5.87
CA GLY A 81 0.03 15.29 7.28
C GLY A 81 0.82 16.60 7.47
N LEU A 82 1.72 16.90 6.53
CA LEU A 82 2.43 18.17 6.49
C LEU A 82 1.49 19.35 6.29
N LEU A 83 0.62 19.29 5.28
CA LEU A 83 -0.38 20.34 5.02
C LEU A 83 -1.32 20.53 6.20
N HIS A 84 -1.68 19.45 6.87
CA HIS A 84 -2.49 19.50 8.08
C HIS A 84 -1.76 20.23 9.23
N SER A 85 -0.46 19.95 9.45
CA SER A 85 0.33 20.62 10.50
C SER A 85 0.49 22.12 10.26
N LEU A 86 0.37 22.57 8.99
CA LEU A 86 0.37 23.97 8.59
C LEU A 86 -1.03 24.62 8.61
N GLY A 87 -2.06 23.87 9.01
CA GLY A 87 -3.45 24.35 9.01
C GLY A 87 -4.09 24.50 7.61
N LEU A 88 -3.40 23.99 6.56
CA LEU A 88 -3.86 24.10 5.16
C LEU A 88 -4.82 22.97 4.76
N LEU A 89 -4.90 21.90 5.53
CA LEU A 89 -5.77 20.76 5.27
C LEU A 89 -6.60 20.40 6.50
N ALA A 90 -7.91 20.27 6.32
CA ALA A 90 -8.80 19.83 7.39
C ALA A 90 -8.55 18.34 7.73
N PRO A 91 -8.56 17.96 9.04
CA PRO A 91 -8.26 16.57 9.46
C PRO A 91 -9.14 15.52 8.79
N GLN A 92 -10.41 15.83 8.57
CA GLN A 92 -11.41 14.95 7.98
C GLN A 92 -11.02 14.50 6.56
N LEU A 93 -10.26 15.31 5.82
CA LEU A 93 -9.84 15.01 4.45
C LEU A 93 -8.65 14.04 4.40
N SER A 94 -7.90 13.87 5.49
CA SER A 94 -6.79 12.91 5.55
C SER A 94 -7.28 11.46 5.64
N VAL A 95 -8.48 11.21 6.17
CA VAL A 95 -9.05 9.85 6.30
C VAL A 95 -9.29 9.19 4.94
N PRO A 96 -10.00 9.82 3.98
CA PRO A 96 -10.16 9.27 2.63
C PRO A 96 -8.81 9.03 1.92
N LEU A 97 -7.86 9.95 2.08
CA LEU A 97 -6.51 9.77 1.52
C LEU A 97 -5.83 8.54 2.11
N PHE A 98 -5.81 8.41 3.44
CA PHE A 98 -5.20 7.25 4.08
C PHE A 98 -5.86 5.93 3.64
N LEU A 99 -7.19 5.86 3.66
CA LEU A 99 -7.91 4.64 3.34
C LEU A 99 -7.81 4.27 1.86
N LEU A 100 -8.15 5.21 0.96
CA LEU A 100 -8.30 4.90 -0.47
C LEU A 100 -6.97 4.98 -1.23
N VAL A 101 -6.12 5.95 -0.90
CA VAL A 101 -4.90 6.17 -1.69
C VAL A 101 -3.75 5.28 -1.21
N PHE A 102 -3.73 4.92 0.09
CA PHE A 102 -2.67 4.09 0.66
C PHE A 102 -3.15 2.70 1.09
N LEU A 103 -4.09 2.62 2.03
CA LEU A 103 -4.41 1.37 2.72
C LEU A 103 -5.06 0.33 1.78
N LEU A 104 -6.06 0.70 1.00
CA LEU A 104 -6.74 -0.24 0.10
C LEU A 104 -5.82 -0.78 -1.01
N PRO A 105 -5.02 0.04 -1.72
CA PRO A 105 -4.01 -0.48 -2.63
C PRO A 105 -3.00 -1.42 -1.94
N LEU A 106 -2.54 -1.07 -0.73
CA LEU A 106 -1.60 -1.90 0.04
C LEU A 106 -2.22 -3.25 0.38
N VAL A 107 -3.42 -3.25 0.99
CA VAL A 107 -4.09 -4.47 1.43
C VAL A 107 -4.44 -5.36 0.25
N THR A 108 -5.03 -4.80 -0.82
CA THR A 108 -5.40 -5.59 -1.99
C THR A 108 -4.18 -6.15 -2.73
N GLY A 109 -3.07 -5.42 -2.76
CA GLY A 109 -1.79 -5.89 -3.30
C GLY A 109 -1.17 -6.99 -2.44
N ALA A 110 -1.10 -6.78 -1.12
CA ALA A 110 -0.55 -7.76 -0.17
C ALA A 110 -1.38 -9.05 -0.15
N VAL A 111 -2.70 -8.95 -0.07
CA VAL A 111 -3.60 -10.12 -0.10
C VAL A 111 -3.46 -10.89 -1.41
N SER A 112 -3.38 -10.21 -2.55
CA SER A 112 -3.18 -10.88 -3.86
C SER A 112 -1.88 -11.71 -3.91
N TYR A 113 -0.87 -11.32 -3.16
CA TYR A 113 0.42 -12.00 -3.11
C TYR A 113 0.50 -13.05 -2.00
N LEU A 114 0.06 -12.73 -0.80
CA LEU A 114 0.25 -13.54 0.41
C LEU A 114 -0.84 -14.60 0.59
N LEU A 115 -2.09 -14.31 0.21
CA LEU A 115 -3.19 -15.25 0.43
C LEU A 115 -2.95 -16.63 -0.19
N PRO A 116 -2.44 -16.74 -1.44
CA PRO A 116 -2.12 -18.06 -2.01
C PRO A 116 -1.05 -18.82 -1.23
N LEU A 117 -0.13 -18.13 -0.58
CA LEU A 117 0.93 -18.75 0.23
C LEU A 117 0.41 -19.21 1.60
N TRP A 118 -0.48 -18.45 2.21
CA TRP A 118 -1.02 -18.75 3.54
C TRP A 118 -2.14 -19.78 3.51
N TRP A 119 -2.93 -19.78 2.44
CA TRP A 119 -4.07 -20.70 2.31
C TRP A 119 -3.65 -22.16 2.17
N GLN A 120 -2.55 -22.42 1.49
CA GLN A 120 -1.99 -23.77 1.35
C GLN A 120 -0.45 -23.73 1.45
N PRO A 121 0.09 -23.70 2.67
CA PRO A 121 1.51 -23.83 2.87
C PRO A 121 1.97 -25.22 2.37
N GLY A 122 2.92 -25.23 1.43
CA GLY A 122 3.41 -26.47 0.82
C GLY A 122 2.67 -26.93 -0.44
N ALA A 123 1.61 -26.23 -0.86
CA ALA A 123 0.99 -26.49 -2.16
C ALA A 123 1.98 -26.27 -3.31
N GLY A 124 1.93 -27.15 -4.32
CA GLY A 124 2.82 -27.11 -5.47
C GLY A 124 2.79 -25.76 -6.20
N HIS A 125 3.87 -25.45 -6.88
CA HIS A 125 4.09 -24.17 -7.59
C HIS A 125 2.95 -23.82 -8.58
N THR A 126 2.32 -24.80 -9.20
CA THR A 126 1.23 -24.65 -10.18
C THR A 126 -0.03 -24.07 -9.54
N TRP A 127 -0.39 -24.53 -8.33
CA TRP A 127 -1.57 -24.04 -7.62
C TRP A 127 -1.38 -22.59 -7.17
N THR A 128 -0.24 -22.28 -6.55
CA THR A 128 0.05 -20.91 -6.08
C THR A 128 0.12 -19.90 -7.21
N THR A 129 0.63 -20.29 -8.38
CA THR A 129 0.67 -19.43 -9.57
C THR A 129 -0.72 -19.18 -10.15
N GLY A 130 -1.58 -20.20 -10.21
CA GLY A 130 -2.96 -20.09 -10.69
C GLY A 130 -3.81 -19.17 -9.79
N ALA A 131 -3.76 -19.40 -8.48
CA ALA A 131 -4.45 -18.56 -7.49
C ALA A 131 -3.97 -17.11 -7.54
N ARG A 132 -2.67 -16.90 -7.61
CA ARG A 132 -2.07 -15.57 -7.73
C ARG A 132 -2.48 -14.87 -9.02
N ALA A 133 -2.50 -15.57 -10.16
CA ALA A 133 -2.95 -15.02 -11.42
C ALA A 133 -4.42 -14.56 -11.37
N GLY A 134 -5.29 -15.32 -10.71
CA GLY A 134 -6.69 -14.94 -10.48
C GLY A 134 -6.84 -13.68 -9.64
N LEU A 135 -6.15 -13.61 -8.50
CA LEU A 135 -6.24 -12.49 -7.56
C LEU A 135 -5.55 -11.20 -8.08
N THR A 136 -4.52 -11.34 -8.92
CA THR A 136 -3.87 -10.18 -9.55
C THR A 136 -4.62 -9.66 -10.78
N ARG A 137 -5.65 -10.38 -11.25
CA ARG A 137 -6.51 -9.91 -12.32
C ARG A 137 -7.17 -8.60 -11.90
N GLY A 138 -7.00 -7.55 -12.70
CA GLY A 138 -7.51 -6.21 -12.37
C GLY A 138 -6.68 -5.44 -11.32
N SER A 139 -5.50 -5.93 -10.93
CA SER A 139 -4.61 -5.22 -10.00
C SER A 139 -4.27 -3.80 -10.46
N LEU A 140 -4.03 -3.60 -11.75
CA LEU A 140 -3.79 -2.27 -12.33
C LEU A 140 -5.02 -1.36 -12.20
N LEU A 141 -6.23 -1.89 -12.43
CA LEU A 141 -7.47 -1.14 -12.26
C LEU A 141 -7.64 -0.69 -10.79
N ARG A 142 -7.44 -1.59 -9.84
CA ARG A 142 -7.49 -1.25 -8.41
C ARG A 142 -6.44 -0.20 -8.04
N ALA A 143 -5.22 -0.34 -8.58
CA ALA A 143 -4.12 0.60 -8.37
C ALA A 143 -4.43 2.02 -8.88
N LEU A 144 -5.34 2.17 -9.84
CA LEU A 144 -5.77 3.45 -10.39
C LEU A 144 -7.06 3.96 -9.76
N ILE A 145 -8.07 3.10 -9.61
CA ILE A 145 -9.40 3.51 -9.15
C ILE A 145 -9.36 3.99 -7.70
N PHE A 146 -8.72 3.23 -6.79
CA PHE A 146 -8.69 3.63 -5.39
C PHE A 146 -8.04 5.00 -5.17
N PRO A 147 -6.83 5.30 -5.67
CA PRO A 147 -6.25 6.63 -5.52
C PRO A 147 -7.05 7.72 -6.23
N ALA A 148 -7.58 7.46 -7.42
CA ALA A 148 -8.43 8.42 -8.11
C ALA A 148 -9.67 8.77 -7.30
N CYS A 149 -10.34 7.77 -6.70
CA CYS A 149 -11.48 8.00 -5.81
C CYS A 149 -11.08 8.80 -4.56
N GLY A 150 -9.94 8.49 -3.95
CA GLY A 150 -9.44 9.24 -2.80
C GLY A 150 -9.16 10.71 -3.11
N LEU A 151 -8.55 11.00 -4.26
CA LEU A 151 -8.29 12.37 -4.72
C LEU A 151 -9.58 13.10 -5.12
N LEU A 152 -10.54 12.41 -5.73
CA LEU A 152 -11.85 12.99 -6.04
C LEU A 152 -12.64 13.32 -4.77
N LEU A 153 -12.59 12.48 -3.74
CA LEU A 153 -13.20 12.78 -2.44
C LEU A 153 -12.54 14.00 -1.79
N LEU A 154 -11.22 14.14 -1.90
CA LEU A 154 -10.50 15.32 -1.45
C LEU A 154 -10.99 16.58 -2.15
N ALA A 155 -11.33 16.48 -3.44
CA ALA A 155 -11.90 17.57 -4.24
C ALA A 155 -13.42 17.80 -3.98
N GLY A 156 -14.03 17.09 -3.01
CA GLY A 156 -15.44 17.23 -2.65
C GLY A 156 -16.42 16.37 -3.48
N ALA A 157 -15.93 15.51 -4.36
CA ALA A 157 -16.77 14.65 -5.19
C ALA A 157 -17.25 13.41 -4.42
N GLY A 158 -18.29 13.56 -3.60
CA GLY A 158 -18.81 12.49 -2.72
C GLY A 158 -19.24 11.20 -3.45
N TRP A 159 -19.63 11.30 -4.71
CA TRP A 159 -19.98 10.15 -5.55
C TRP A 159 -18.81 9.16 -5.78
N ALA A 160 -17.56 9.62 -5.58
CA ALA A 160 -16.37 8.78 -5.76
C ALA A 160 -16.29 7.60 -4.78
N VAL A 161 -17.09 7.59 -3.73
CA VAL A 161 -17.23 6.42 -2.82
C VAL A 161 -17.77 5.20 -3.57
N TYR A 162 -18.73 5.38 -4.48
CA TYR A 162 -19.39 4.25 -5.14
C TYR A 162 -18.43 3.40 -5.99
N PRO A 163 -17.59 3.96 -6.90
CA PRO A 163 -16.63 3.15 -7.65
C PRO A 163 -15.56 2.53 -6.76
N ALA A 164 -15.19 3.15 -5.64
CA ALA A 164 -14.25 2.55 -4.69
C ALA A 164 -14.88 1.31 -4.02
N VAL A 165 -16.12 1.42 -3.53
CA VAL A 165 -16.86 0.29 -2.92
C VAL A 165 -17.09 -0.82 -3.94
N ALA A 166 -17.51 -0.50 -5.17
CA ALA A 166 -17.70 -1.48 -6.24
C ALA A 166 -16.39 -2.24 -6.54
N THR A 167 -15.28 -1.53 -6.62
CA THR A 167 -13.96 -2.12 -6.88
C THR A 167 -13.55 -3.06 -5.75
N LEU A 168 -13.79 -2.68 -4.50
CA LEU A 168 -13.54 -3.52 -3.32
C LEU A 168 -14.43 -4.77 -3.33
N ALA A 169 -15.73 -4.62 -3.62
CA ALA A 169 -16.68 -5.73 -3.71
C ALA A 169 -16.26 -6.75 -4.78
N VAL A 170 -15.83 -6.29 -5.96
CA VAL A 170 -15.28 -7.15 -7.01
C VAL A 170 -14.05 -7.91 -6.51
N PHE A 171 -13.16 -7.25 -5.79
CA PHE A 171 -11.97 -7.91 -5.23
C PHE A 171 -12.31 -8.96 -4.18
N ILE A 172 -13.26 -8.68 -3.28
CA ILE A 172 -13.77 -9.66 -2.32
C ILE A 172 -14.39 -10.85 -3.05
N GLY A 173 -15.17 -10.61 -4.10
CA GLY A 173 -15.72 -11.65 -4.96
C GLY A 173 -14.62 -12.53 -5.59
N GLN A 174 -13.52 -11.93 -6.05
CA GLN A 174 -12.35 -12.67 -6.56
C GLN A 174 -11.71 -13.56 -5.49
N ILE A 175 -11.59 -13.08 -4.25
CA ILE A 175 -11.07 -13.87 -3.13
C ILE A 175 -11.99 -15.07 -2.86
N LEU A 176 -13.30 -14.82 -2.71
CA LEU A 176 -14.28 -15.87 -2.44
C LEU A 176 -14.27 -16.92 -3.56
N TRP A 177 -14.24 -16.48 -4.82
CA TRP A 177 -14.18 -17.37 -5.96
C TRP A 177 -12.89 -18.20 -5.99
N ALA A 178 -11.73 -17.58 -5.69
CA ALA A 178 -10.46 -18.30 -5.61
C ALA A 178 -10.48 -19.37 -4.51
N VAL A 179 -11.03 -19.02 -3.34
CA VAL A 179 -11.15 -19.93 -2.19
C VAL A 179 -12.12 -21.10 -2.48
N LEU A 180 -13.26 -20.82 -3.12
CA LEU A 180 -14.29 -21.85 -3.36
C LEU A 180 -13.90 -22.82 -4.50
N ARG A 181 -13.29 -22.30 -5.56
CA ARG A 181 -12.92 -23.16 -6.73
C ARG A 181 -11.64 -23.95 -6.56
N GLN A 182 -10.73 -23.45 -5.76
CA GLN A 182 -9.41 -24.05 -5.61
C GLN A 182 -9.32 -24.91 -4.34
N ARG A 183 -10.38 -25.68 -4.05
CA ARG A 183 -10.30 -26.71 -3.02
C ARG A 183 -9.20 -27.71 -3.41
N PRO A 184 -8.25 -28.01 -2.50
CA PRO A 184 -7.22 -29.01 -2.79
C PRO A 184 -7.90 -30.33 -3.14
N PRO A 185 -7.30 -31.13 -4.04
CA PRO A 185 -7.72 -32.52 -4.20
C PRO A 185 -7.67 -33.15 -2.80
N ARG A 186 -8.79 -33.75 -2.36
CA ARG A 186 -8.83 -34.52 -1.12
C ARG A 186 -7.82 -35.66 -1.29
N VAL A 187 -6.76 -35.64 -0.51
CA VAL A 187 -5.79 -36.74 -0.39
C VAL A 187 -6.48 -37.88 0.33
#